data_3ab17f4d1c2e7d0223b43b03305a787f
#
_entry.id   3ab17f4d1c2e7d0223b43b03305a787f
#
_cell.length_a   1.000
_cell.length_b   1.000
_cell.length_c   1.000
_cell.angle_alpha   90.00
_cell.angle_beta   90.00
_cell.angle_gamma   90.00
#
_symmetry.space_group_name_H-M   'P 1'
#
loop_
_entity.id
_entity.type
_entity.pdbx_description
1 polymer ?
#
loop_
_entity_poly.entity_id
_entity_poly.type
_entity_poly.pdbx_seq_one_letter_code
_entity_poly.pdbx_strand_id
1 'polypeptide(L)'
;RWTEHGRELLSGVDPIGSEDPMAFLPYSEELANPSPARSTQNAYPYPRQRLLSFFSDPERSPDLAIVHTPKHDFIDQTGHTGEHGSLDVIQSRAPWVMSGCGVRREGFVADHARLVDVGPTLAHLAGVPVEHLVDREGNPLDGVVRTEHLEDISPRRVIGILWDGGHSGEVLAGAEEGWLPNVARLIERGLAFRGGAVAEFPSI
;
A
#
# COMPACT_ATOMS: atom_id res chain seq x y z
N ARG A 1 -12.19 19.96 -4.66
CA ARG A 1 -13.02 19.27 -5.64
C ARG A 1 -12.16 18.69 -6.75
N TRP A 2 -12.40 17.44 -7.17
CA TRP A 2 -11.79 16.88 -8.37
C TRP A 2 -12.67 17.15 -9.59
N THR A 3 -12.03 17.52 -10.68
CA THR A 3 -12.64 17.75 -11.99
C THR A 3 -11.92 16.90 -13.04
N GLU A 4 -12.34 16.91 -14.28
CA GLU A 4 -11.64 16.28 -15.39
C GLU A 4 -10.25 16.91 -15.67
N HIS A 5 -10.03 18.14 -15.21
CA HIS A 5 -8.76 18.87 -15.39
C HIS A 5 -7.85 18.79 -14.16
N GLY A 6 -8.23 18.03 -13.12
CA GLY A 6 -7.45 17.90 -11.90
C GLY A 6 -8.20 18.33 -10.65
N ARG A 7 -7.44 18.69 -9.62
CA ARG A 7 -7.95 19.08 -8.31
C ARG A 7 -8.05 20.59 -8.16
N GLU A 8 -9.19 21.06 -7.69
CA GLU A 8 -9.49 22.46 -7.40
C GLU A 8 -9.72 22.67 -5.90
N LEU A 9 -8.97 23.56 -5.30
CA LEU A 9 -9.19 24.01 -3.93
C LEU A 9 -10.36 25.00 -3.89
N LEU A 10 -11.40 24.68 -3.15
CA LEU A 10 -12.58 25.55 -3.03
C LEU A 10 -12.43 26.59 -1.91
N SER A 11 -11.76 26.22 -0.81
CA SER A 11 -11.49 27.12 0.32
C SER A 11 -10.41 26.52 1.23
N GLY A 12 -9.78 27.39 2.03
CA GLY A 12 -8.78 26.95 3.02
C GLY A 12 -7.40 26.66 2.43
N VAL A 13 -6.65 25.79 3.08
CA VAL A 13 -5.33 25.33 2.66
C VAL A 13 -5.46 23.93 2.09
N ASP A 14 -4.81 23.67 0.96
CA ASP A 14 -4.80 22.32 0.38
C ASP A 14 -4.03 21.37 1.31
N PRO A 15 -4.69 20.37 1.88
CA PRO A 15 -4.04 19.40 2.75
C PRO A 15 -3.16 18.40 1.97
N ILE A 16 -3.36 18.27 0.66
CA ILE A 16 -2.67 17.31 -0.18
C ILE A 16 -1.45 17.96 -0.81
N GLY A 17 -0.27 17.67 -0.26
CA GLY A 17 0.98 18.19 -0.81
C GLY A 17 1.46 17.43 -2.05
N SER A 18 1.18 16.12 -2.11
CA SER A 18 1.53 15.25 -3.24
C SER A 18 0.51 14.11 -3.37
N GLU A 19 0.29 13.66 -4.59
CA GLU A 19 -0.48 12.45 -4.90
C GLU A 19 0.45 11.27 -5.30
N ASP A 20 1.76 11.52 -5.32
CA ASP A 20 2.78 10.52 -5.66
C ASP A 20 2.91 9.47 -4.55
N PRO A 21 2.69 8.18 -4.85
CA PRO A 21 2.85 7.09 -3.89
C PRO A 21 4.30 6.90 -3.41
N MET A 22 5.28 7.48 -4.14
CA MET A 22 6.70 7.43 -3.75
C MET A 22 7.16 8.66 -2.97
N ALA A 23 6.28 9.63 -2.69
CA ALA A 23 6.60 10.82 -1.91
C ALA A 23 6.52 10.52 -0.39
N PHE A 24 7.42 9.70 0.10
CA PHE A 24 7.60 9.39 1.52
C PHE A 24 9.07 9.64 1.94
N LEU A 25 9.28 9.76 3.25
CA LEU A 25 10.61 9.91 3.82
C LEU A 25 11.24 8.55 4.14
N PRO A 26 12.58 8.48 4.23
CA PRO A 26 13.24 7.37 4.90
C PRO A 26 12.69 7.17 6.32
N TYR A 27 12.61 5.94 6.78
CA TYR A 27 11.99 5.61 8.07
C TYR A 27 12.60 6.37 9.26
N SER A 28 13.92 6.55 9.26
CA SER A 28 14.62 7.34 10.30
C SER A 28 14.21 8.82 10.31
N GLU A 29 13.88 9.38 9.14
CA GLU A 29 13.39 10.75 9.03
C GLU A 29 11.92 10.85 9.42
N GLU A 30 11.11 9.86 9.09
CA GLU A 30 9.72 9.75 9.55
C GLU A 30 9.65 9.74 11.09
N LEU A 31 10.51 8.93 11.74
CA LEU A 31 10.61 8.87 13.21
C LEU A 31 11.08 10.19 13.83
N ALA A 32 12.04 10.84 13.22
CA ALA A 32 12.60 12.11 13.73
C ALA A 32 11.63 13.29 13.56
N ASN A 33 10.65 13.16 12.66
CA ASN A 33 9.67 14.20 12.35
C ASN A 33 8.22 13.72 12.60
N PRO A 34 7.83 13.50 13.86
CA PRO A 34 6.50 13.00 14.22
C PRO A 34 5.37 13.98 13.85
N SER A 35 5.71 15.10 13.29
CA SER A 35 4.77 16.13 12.84
C SER A 35 5.12 16.58 11.43
N PRO A 36 4.88 15.80 10.38
CA PRO A 36 5.03 16.27 9.01
C PRO A 36 4.02 17.40 8.75
N ALA A 37 4.38 18.59 9.22
CA ALA A 37 3.46 19.71 9.36
C ALA A 37 3.26 20.47 8.08
N ARG A 38 4.00 20.15 7.03
CA ARG A 38 4.04 21.02 5.85
C ARG A 38 3.98 20.20 4.58
N SER A 39 3.38 20.80 3.62
CA SER A 39 2.83 20.33 2.36
C SER A 39 3.66 19.30 1.56
N THR A 40 4.98 19.31 1.64
CA THR A 40 5.82 18.37 0.89
C THR A 40 5.87 16.96 1.48
N GLN A 41 5.40 16.80 2.72
CA GLN A 41 5.37 15.52 3.43
C GLN A 41 3.96 14.96 3.57
N ASN A 42 2.95 15.72 3.17
CA ASN A 42 1.56 15.29 3.12
C ASN A 42 1.27 14.65 1.77
N ALA A 43 1.79 13.45 1.57
CA ALA A 43 1.47 12.67 0.39
C ALA A 43 0.25 11.79 0.65
N TYR A 44 -0.65 11.78 -0.32
CA TYR A 44 -1.89 11.00 -0.32
C TYR A 44 -1.95 10.24 -1.65
N PRO A 45 -1.44 8.99 -1.69
CA PRO A 45 -1.40 8.23 -2.92
C PRO A 45 -2.80 7.94 -3.45
N TYR A 46 -3.03 8.23 -4.72
CA TYR A 46 -4.30 7.97 -5.42
C TYR A 46 -5.56 8.43 -4.68
N PRO A 47 -5.62 9.65 -4.11
CA PRO A 47 -6.68 10.02 -3.16
C PRO A 47 -8.05 10.01 -3.81
N ARG A 48 -8.16 10.48 -5.06
CA ARG A 48 -9.42 10.48 -5.81
C ARG A 48 -9.94 9.06 -6.04
N GLN A 49 -9.09 8.18 -6.53
CA GLN A 49 -9.46 6.80 -6.86
C GLN A 49 -9.89 6.04 -5.61
N ARG A 50 -9.12 6.14 -4.54
CA ARG A 50 -9.39 5.47 -3.26
C ARG A 50 -10.69 5.97 -2.62
N LEU A 51 -10.96 7.28 -2.68
CA LEU A 51 -12.24 7.83 -2.19
C LEU A 51 -13.41 7.43 -3.09
N LEU A 52 -13.24 7.41 -4.41
CA LEU A 52 -14.31 6.95 -5.31
C LEU A 52 -14.64 5.47 -5.07
N SER A 53 -13.64 4.63 -4.87
CA SER A 53 -13.83 3.22 -4.50
C SER A 53 -14.58 3.11 -3.16
N PHE A 54 -14.21 3.89 -2.16
CA PHE A 54 -14.90 3.91 -0.87
C PHE A 54 -16.37 4.29 -0.95
N PHE A 55 -16.73 5.22 -1.84
CA PHE A 55 -18.11 5.68 -2.05
C PHE A 55 -18.83 4.95 -3.18
N SER A 56 -18.28 3.86 -3.71
CA SER A 56 -18.86 3.17 -4.88
C SER A 56 -20.10 2.33 -4.59
N ASP A 57 -20.22 1.83 -3.37
CA ASP A 57 -21.35 1.00 -2.95
C ASP A 57 -22.40 1.86 -2.22
N PRO A 58 -23.55 2.17 -2.85
CA PRO A 58 -24.55 3.06 -2.25
C PRO A 58 -25.25 2.46 -1.01
N GLU A 59 -25.15 1.14 -0.80
CA GLU A 59 -25.76 0.48 0.35
C GLU A 59 -24.85 0.44 1.58
N ARG A 60 -23.53 0.54 1.35
CA ARG A 60 -22.50 0.40 2.42
C ARG A 60 -21.71 1.66 2.66
N SER A 61 -21.64 2.53 1.65
CA SER A 61 -20.87 3.76 1.77
C SER A 61 -21.54 4.74 2.73
N PRO A 62 -20.78 5.42 3.58
CA PRO A 62 -21.32 6.49 4.41
C PRO A 62 -21.58 7.76 3.57
N ASP A 63 -22.35 8.69 4.12
CA ASP A 63 -22.59 10.00 3.48
C ASP A 63 -21.38 10.93 3.59
N LEU A 64 -20.48 10.68 4.55
CA LEU A 64 -19.31 11.52 4.85
C LEU A 64 -18.12 10.68 5.27
N ALA A 65 -16.95 11.01 4.74
CA ALA A 65 -15.67 10.50 5.21
C ALA A 65 -14.84 11.64 5.81
N ILE A 66 -14.33 11.42 7.02
CA ILE A 66 -13.39 12.33 7.66
C ILE A 66 -12.02 11.65 7.65
N VAL A 67 -11.05 12.33 7.04
CA VAL A 67 -9.66 11.85 6.95
C VAL A 67 -8.80 12.80 7.77
N HIS A 68 -8.04 12.25 8.71
CA HIS A 68 -7.05 13.03 9.46
C HIS A 68 -5.76 13.22 8.64
N THR A 69 -4.95 14.14 9.07
CA THR A 69 -3.58 14.28 8.56
C THR A 69 -2.65 13.30 9.29
N PRO A 70 -1.45 12.99 8.75
CA PRO A 70 -0.51 12.06 9.39
C PRO A 70 -0.13 12.39 10.83
N LYS A 71 -0.38 13.62 11.27
CA LYS A 71 -0.14 14.09 12.64
C LYS A 71 -1.21 13.76 13.65
N HIS A 72 -2.37 13.42 13.19
CA HIS A 72 -3.55 13.29 14.02
C HIS A 72 -4.03 11.86 13.97
N ASP A 73 -4.61 11.45 15.04
CA ASP A 73 -5.27 10.18 15.19
C ASP A 73 -6.65 10.41 15.81
N PHE A 74 -7.62 9.55 15.49
CA PHE A 74 -8.88 9.53 16.20
C PHE A 74 -8.65 8.78 17.51
N ILE A 75 -8.90 9.47 18.64
CA ILE A 75 -8.72 8.86 19.96
C ILE A 75 -9.60 7.63 20.07
N ASP A 76 -8.95 6.49 20.18
CA ASP A 76 -9.57 5.22 20.51
C ASP A 76 -9.64 5.05 22.02
N GLN A 77 -10.80 4.63 22.53
CA GLN A 77 -10.99 4.33 23.95
C GLN A 77 -10.21 3.10 24.42
N THR A 78 -9.70 2.29 23.49
CA THR A 78 -8.90 1.09 23.79
C THR A 78 -7.44 1.38 24.04
N GLY A 79 -6.97 2.61 23.79
CA GLY A 79 -5.60 3.03 24.05
C GLY A 79 -4.59 2.57 23.01
N HIS A 80 -5.02 2.23 21.81
CA HIS A 80 -4.10 1.94 20.69
C HIS A 80 -3.28 3.19 20.36
N THR A 81 -2.00 3.01 20.15
CA THR A 81 -1.05 4.09 19.83
C THR A 81 -0.64 4.12 18.37
N GLY A 82 -1.11 3.19 17.57
CA GLY A 82 -0.86 3.10 16.12
C GLY A 82 -2.05 2.48 15.42
N GLU A 83 -2.38 3.04 14.28
CA GLU A 83 -3.52 2.64 13.44
C GLU A 83 -3.11 2.58 11.98
N HIS A 84 -3.90 1.90 11.17
CA HIS A 84 -3.81 1.85 9.72
C HIS A 84 -5.14 2.24 9.08
N GLY A 85 -5.17 2.43 7.76
CA GLY A 85 -6.41 2.71 7.04
C GLY A 85 -6.65 4.16 6.67
N SER A 86 -5.70 5.06 6.94
CA SER A 86 -5.76 6.45 6.48
C SER A 86 -5.44 6.57 4.97
N LEU A 87 -5.73 7.75 4.41
CA LEU A 87 -5.38 8.07 3.03
C LEU A 87 -3.91 8.48 2.86
N ASP A 88 -3.21 8.88 3.92
CA ASP A 88 -1.83 9.34 3.84
C ASP A 88 -0.84 8.22 3.47
N VAL A 89 0.32 8.61 2.97
CA VAL A 89 1.33 7.68 2.49
C VAL A 89 1.97 6.84 3.60
N ILE A 90 1.96 7.30 4.84
CA ILE A 90 2.58 6.59 5.97
C ILE A 90 1.72 5.41 6.37
N GLN A 91 0.43 5.65 6.61
CA GLN A 91 -0.51 4.63 7.11
C GLN A 91 -1.09 3.72 6.01
N SER A 92 -0.93 4.09 4.74
CA SER A 92 -1.46 3.30 3.63
C SER A 92 -0.45 2.39 2.95
N ARG A 93 0.83 2.40 3.34
CA ARG A 93 1.86 1.54 2.75
C ARG A 93 2.11 0.30 3.60
N ALA A 94 1.74 -0.86 3.07
CA ALA A 94 2.10 -2.15 3.65
C ALA A 94 3.44 -2.67 3.05
N PRO A 95 4.28 -3.38 3.80
CA PRO A 95 5.46 -4.03 3.22
C PRO A 95 5.01 -5.15 2.28
N TRP A 96 5.60 -5.22 1.09
CA TRP A 96 5.39 -6.35 0.19
C TRP A 96 6.72 -6.94 -0.23
N VAL A 97 6.94 -8.17 0.21
CA VAL A 97 8.13 -8.98 -0.07
C VAL A 97 7.68 -10.26 -0.79
N MET A 98 8.30 -10.59 -1.90
CA MET A 98 8.07 -11.84 -2.62
C MET A 98 9.39 -12.61 -2.73
N SER A 99 9.34 -13.95 -2.57
CA SER A 99 10.55 -14.76 -2.63
C SER A 99 10.23 -16.21 -2.99
N GLY A 100 11.12 -16.84 -3.71
CA GLY A 100 11.04 -18.27 -4.04
C GLY A 100 10.88 -18.56 -5.52
N CYS A 101 10.42 -19.78 -5.85
CA CYS A 101 10.23 -20.21 -7.22
C CYS A 101 9.19 -19.35 -7.94
N GLY A 102 9.48 -18.92 -9.14
CA GLY A 102 8.62 -18.06 -9.95
C GLY A 102 8.77 -16.56 -9.67
N VAL A 103 9.61 -16.17 -8.71
CA VAL A 103 9.89 -14.76 -8.39
C VAL A 103 11.32 -14.42 -8.79
N ARG A 104 11.50 -13.31 -9.51
CA ARG A 104 12.83 -12.81 -9.88
C ARG A 104 13.61 -12.36 -8.65
N ARG A 105 14.93 -12.52 -8.70
CA ARG A 105 15.84 -12.07 -7.65
C ARG A 105 16.33 -10.66 -7.95
N GLU A 106 15.62 -9.67 -7.48
CA GLU A 106 15.87 -8.26 -7.79
C GLU A 106 16.27 -7.45 -6.54
N GLY A 107 16.12 -8.03 -5.34
CA GLY A 107 16.39 -7.31 -4.11
C GLY A 107 15.36 -6.20 -3.88
N PHE A 108 15.83 -5.01 -3.55
CA PHE A 108 14.94 -3.85 -3.43
C PHE A 108 14.64 -3.23 -4.79
N VAL A 109 13.39 -3.24 -5.20
CA VAL A 109 12.93 -2.54 -6.40
C VAL A 109 12.45 -1.13 -6.06
N ALA A 110 12.90 -0.15 -6.85
CA ALA A 110 12.56 1.27 -6.65
C ALA A 110 11.18 1.59 -7.21
N ASP A 111 10.19 0.88 -6.73
CA ASP A 111 8.83 0.88 -7.23
C ASP A 111 7.86 0.72 -6.06
N HIS A 112 6.58 0.86 -6.34
CA HIS A 112 5.47 0.56 -5.43
C HIS A 112 4.46 -0.32 -6.15
N ALA A 113 3.57 -0.91 -5.37
CA ALA A 113 2.43 -1.65 -5.88
C ALA A 113 1.15 -1.21 -5.14
N ARG A 114 0.01 -1.70 -5.58
CA ARG A 114 -1.23 -1.57 -4.81
C ARG A 114 -1.49 -2.87 -4.05
N LEU A 115 -2.10 -2.78 -2.89
CA LEU A 115 -2.39 -3.98 -2.09
C LEU A 115 -3.35 -4.93 -2.82
N VAL A 116 -4.22 -4.40 -3.68
CA VAL A 116 -5.11 -5.18 -4.56
C VAL A 116 -4.36 -6.03 -5.58
N ASP A 117 -3.08 -5.73 -5.88
CA ASP A 117 -2.24 -6.52 -6.80
C ASP A 117 -1.75 -7.84 -6.17
N VAL A 118 -1.77 -7.94 -4.85
CA VAL A 118 -1.29 -9.12 -4.12
C VAL A 118 -2.09 -10.36 -4.47
N GLY A 119 -3.42 -10.27 -4.42
CA GLY A 119 -4.33 -11.38 -4.72
C GLY A 119 -4.13 -11.95 -6.14
N PRO A 120 -4.24 -11.13 -7.19
CA PRO A 120 -3.99 -11.57 -8.56
C PRO A 120 -2.60 -12.15 -8.78
N THR A 121 -1.56 -11.55 -8.18
CA THR A 121 -0.18 -12.06 -8.30
C THR A 121 -0.01 -13.43 -7.64
N LEU A 122 -0.57 -13.63 -6.44
CA LEU A 122 -0.55 -14.94 -5.77
C LEU A 122 -1.35 -15.99 -6.56
N ALA A 123 -2.51 -15.62 -7.08
CA ALA A 123 -3.34 -16.50 -7.89
C ALA A 123 -2.63 -16.94 -9.19
N HIS A 124 -1.98 -15.99 -9.88
CA HIS A 124 -1.18 -16.27 -11.06
C HIS A 124 -0.04 -17.27 -10.74
N LEU A 125 0.73 -17.03 -9.68
CA LEU A 125 1.76 -17.96 -9.21
C LEU A 125 1.19 -19.34 -8.87
N ALA A 126 -0.03 -19.40 -8.34
CA ALA A 126 -0.73 -20.66 -8.06
C ALA A 126 -1.29 -21.36 -9.32
N GLY A 127 -1.10 -20.77 -10.51
CA GLY A 127 -1.58 -21.30 -11.78
C GLY A 127 -3.07 -21.07 -12.05
N VAL A 128 -3.68 -20.09 -11.36
CA VAL A 128 -5.05 -19.66 -11.64
C VAL A 128 -5.04 -18.75 -12.86
N PRO A 129 -5.79 -19.06 -13.93
CA PRO A 129 -5.90 -18.20 -15.10
C PRO A 129 -6.48 -16.83 -14.75
N VAL A 130 -5.94 -15.76 -15.36
CA VAL A 130 -6.34 -14.37 -15.03
C VAL A 130 -7.82 -14.11 -15.29
N GLU A 131 -8.39 -14.76 -16.31
CA GLU A 131 -9.82 -14.68 -16.63
C GLU A 131 -10.75 -15.24 -15.55
N HIS A 132 -10.21 -15.99 -14.58
CA HIS A 132 -10.95 -16.48 -13.42
C HIS A 132 -10.86 -15.55 -12.21
N LEU A 133 -10.05 -14.48 -12.31
CA LEU A 133 -9.89 -13.48 -11.25
C LEU A 133 -10.97 -12.41 -11.39
N VAL A 134 -12.17 -12.77 -10.97
CA VAL A 134 -13.37 -11.93 -11.04
C VAL A 134 -13.99 -11.78 -9.66
N ASP A 135 -14.75 -10.71 -9.48
CA ASP A 135 -15.60 -10.50 -8.32
C ASP A 135 -16.84 -11.44 -8.35
N ARG A 136 -17.74 -11.27 -7.38
CA ARG A 136 -18.96 -12.09 -7.29
C ARG A 136 -19.92 -11.83 -8.43
N GLU A 137 -19.87 -10.67 -9.04
CA GLU A 137 -20.67 -10.22 -10.16
C GLU A 137 -20.07 -10.62 -11.52
N GLY A 138 -18.85 -11.19 -11.51
CA GLY A 138 -18.13 -11.61 -12.71
C GLY A 138 -17.31 -10.51 -13.38
N ASN A 139 -17.11 -9.36 -12.72
CA ASN A 139 -16.24 -8.29 -13.23
C ASN A 139 -14.77 -8.60 -12.92
N PRO A 140 -13.81 -8.18 -13.76
CA PRO A 140 -12.39 -8.31 -13.47
C PRO A 140 -12.04 -7.63 -12.15
N LEU A 141 -11.12 -8.23 -11.39
CA LEU A 141 -10.58 -7.59 -10.19
C LEU A 141 -9.77 -6.32 -10.53
N ASP A 142 -9.78 -5.35 -9.63
CA ASP A 142 -9.06 -4.07 -9.81
C ASP A 142 -7.54 -4.22 -9.80
N GLY A 143 -7.01 -5.26 -9.16
CA GLY A 143 -5.57 -5.51 -9.07
C GLY A 143 -5.01 -6.12 -10.34
N VAL A 144 -3.72 -5.92 -10.55
CA VAL A 144 -2.97 -6.48 -11.67
C VAL A 144 -1.92 -7.48 -11.19
N VAL A 145 -1.62 -8.47 -12.04
CA VAL A 145 -0.50 -9.38 -11.79
C VAL A 145 0.81 -8.63 -12.05
N ARG A 146 1.73 -8.68 -11.10
CA ARG A 146 3.06 -8.02 -11.20
C ARG A 146 4.04 -8.88 -12.02
N THR A 147 3.67 -9.18 -13.26
CA THR A 147 4.39 -10.11 -14.15
C THR A 147 5.82 -9.68 -14.44
N GLU A 148 6.13 -8.39 -14.39
CA GLU A 148 7.47 -7.84 -14.58
C GLU A 148 8.49 -8.34 -13.55
N HIS A 149 8.02 -8.84 -12.41
CA HIS A 149 8.83 -9.39 -11.32
C HIS A 149 8.76 -10.91 -11.23
N LEU A 150 8.08 -11.55 -12.18
CA LEU A 150 7.91 -13.01 -12.18
C LEU A 150 8.74 -13.67 -13.28
N GLU A 151 9.08 -14.93 -13.05
CA GLU A 151 9.67 -15.84 -14.01
C GLU A 151 8.57 -16.73 -14.60
N ASP A 152 8.79 -17.25 -15.81
CA ASP A 152 7.85 -18.20 -16.44
C ASP A 152 8.02 -19.61 -15.83
N ILE A 153 7.86 -19.70 -14.50
CA ILE A 153 7.97 -20.92 -13.71
C ILE A 153 6.88 -20.89 -12.64
N SER A 154 6.00 -21.89 -12.67
CA SER A 154 4.96 -22.03 -11.64
C SER A 154 5.48 -22.80 -10.42
N PRO A 155 5.38 -22.25 -9.21
CA PRO A 155 5.73 -22.95 -8.00
C PRO A 155 4.70 -24.05 -7.68
N ARG A 156 5.13 -25.10 -6.97
CA ARG A 156 4.23 -26.17 -6.51
C ARG A 156 3.29 -25.74 -5.37
N ARG A 157 3.67 -24.70 -4.66
CA ARG A 157 2.92 -24.13 -3.53
C ARG A 157 3.19 -22.63 -3.45
N VAL A 158 2.15 -21.88 -3.12
CA VAL A 158 2.23 -20.46 -2.79
C VAL A 158 1.80 -20.30 -1.34
N ILE A 159 2.55 -19.52 -0.58
CA ILE A 159 2.27 -19.21 0.82
C ILE A 159 2.18 -17.69 0.94
N GLY A 160 1.02 -17.18 1.32
CA GLY A 160 0.82 -15.79 1.70
C GLY A 160 0.93 -15.64 3.21
N ILE A 161 1.73 -14.69 3.68
CA ILE A 161 1.82 -14.30 5.08
C ILE A 161 1.32 -12.87 5.19
N LEU A 162 0.19 -12.70 5.87
CA LEU A 162 -0.34 -11.39 6.19
C LEU A 162 0.17 -10.96 7.57
N TRP A 163 0.86 -9.83 7.60
CA TRP A 163 1.34 -9.24 8.84
C TRP A 163 0.57 -7.95 9.11
N ASP A 164 -0.42 -8.05 9.98
CA ASP A 164 -1.23 -6.93 10.41
C ASP A 164 -0.38 -5.90 11.17
N GLY A 165 -0.63 -4.61 10.91
CA GLY A 165 0.11 -3.49 11.53
C GLY A 165 1.58 -3.36 11.10
N GLY A 166 2.03 -4.08 10.08
CA GLY A 166 3.40 -3.99 9.57
C GLY A 166 3.65 -2.70 8.81
N HIS A 167 4.37 -1.74 9.41
CA HIS A 167 4.76 -0.50 8.74
C HIS A 167 5.86 -0.74 7.70
N SER A 168 5.63 -0.32 6.44
CA SER A 168 6.56 -0.61 5.34
C SER A 168 7.97 -0.07 5.59
N GLY A 169 8.09 1.17 6.03
CA GLY A 169 9.40 1.78 6.31
C GLY A 169 10.18 1.03 7.39
N GLU A 170 9.51 0.65 8.47
CA GLU A 170 10.13 -0.10 9.57
C GLU A 170 10.61 -1.48 9.14
N VAL A 171 9.76 -2.24 8.45
CA VAL A 171 10.11 -3.61 8.01
C VAL A 171 11.27 -3.59 7.03
N LEU A 172 11.28 -2.66 6.07
CA LEU A 172 12.35 -2.56 5.08
C LEU A 172 13.65 -2.05 5.70
N ALA A 173 13.60 -1.04 6.58
CA ALA A 173 14.77 -0.58 7.33
C ALA A 173 15.34 -1.71 8.20
N GLY A 174 14.50 -2.47 8.88
CA GLY A 174 14.93 -3.61 9.68
C GLY A 174 15.64 -4.70 8.91
N ALA A 175 15.25 -4.90 7.65
CA ALA A 175 15.96 -5.81 6.76
C ALA A 175 17.34 -5.23 6.34
N GLU A 176 17.42 -3.95 6.00
CA GLU A 176 18.65 -3.29 5.59
C GLU A 176 19.66 -3.14 6.76
N GLU A 177 19.18 -2.79 7.94
CA GLU A 177 19.98 -2.62 9.15
C GLU A 177 20.33 -3.94 9.86
N GLY A 178 19.71 -5.05 9.44
CA GLY A 178 20.05 -6.41 9.89
C GLY A 178 19.32 -6.89 11.15
N TRP A 179 18.39 -6.13 11.74
CA TRP A 179 17.61 -6.60 12.89
C TRP A 179 16.38 -7.43 12.49
N LEU A 180 16.05 -7.49 11.16
CA LEU A 180 15.13 -8.44 10.58
C LEU A 180 15.84 -9.40 9.58
N PRO A 181 16.77 -10.25 10.03
CA PRO A 181 17.66 -11.02 9.14
C PRO A 181 16.92 -12.05 8.28
N ASN A 182 15.75 -12.51 8.72
CA ASN A 182 14.94 -13.44 7.94
C ASN A 182 14.22 -12.72 6.78
N VAL A 183 13.75 -11.50 6.99
CA VAL A 183 13.17 -10.66 5.94
C VAL A 183 14.25 -10.30 4.93
N ALA A 184 15.44 -9.89 5.38
CA ALA A 184 16.58 -9.62 4.51
C ALA A 184 16.89 -10.80 3.59
N ARG A 185 16.93 -12.03 4.12
CA ARG A 185 17.15 -13.25 3.32
C ARG A 185 16.03 -13.53 2.31
N LEU A 186 14.78 -13.20 2.63
CA LEU A 186 13.69 -13.31 1.66
C LEU A 186 13.89 -12.31 0.53
N ILE A 187 14.25 -11.06 0.83
CA ILE A 187 14.51 -10.01 -0.17
C ILE A 187 15.70 -10.40 -1.06
N GLU A 188 16.80 -10.88 -0.49
CA GLU A 188 17.96 -11.37 -1.26
C GLU A 188 17.64 -12.50 -2.24
N ARG A 189 16.64 -13.32 -1.91
CA ARG A 189 16.19 -14.47 -2.73
C ARG A 189 14.99 -14.17 -3.62
N GLY A 190 14.53 -12.93 -3.61
CA GLY A 190 13.38 -12.46 -4.33
C GLY A 190 13.42 -10.95 -4.48
N LEU A 191 12.38 -10.26 -4.04
CA LEU A 191 12.32 -8.80 -4.08
C LEU A 191 11.48 -8.21 -2.94
N ALA A 192 11.66 -6.91 -2.74
CA ALA A 192 10.76 -6.06 -1.95
C ALA A 192 10.54 -4.72 -2.65
N PHE A 193 9.30 -4.25 -2.65
CA PHE A 193 8.96 -2.92 -3.17
C PHE A 193 9.36 -1.86 -2.16
N ARG A 194 10.25 -0.90 -2.55
CA ARG A 194 10.63 0.21 -1.66
C ARG A 194 9.45 1.11 -1.30
N GLY A 195 8.53 1.28 -2.22
CA GLY A 195 7.29 1.99 -1.98
C GLY A 195 6.23 1.19 -1.22
N GLY A 196 6.51 -0.10 -0.94
CA GLY A 196 5.52 -1.00 -0.37
C GLY A 196 4.33 -1.23 -1.31
N ALA A 197 3.23 -1.69 -0.74
CA ALA A 197 1.94 -1.80 -1.41
C ALA A 197 0.96 -0.78 -0.82
N VAL A 198 0.43 0.11 -1.64
CA VAL A 198 -0.55 1.11 -1.22
C VAL A 198 -1.90 0.42 -0.99
N ALA A 199 -2.39 0.49 0.24
CA ALA A 199 -3.69 -0.06 0.61
C ALA A 199 -4.85 0.79 0.08
N GLU A 200 -5.99 0.17 -0.16
CA GLU A 200 -7.23 0.89 -0.42
C GLU A 200 -7.73 1.63 0.85
N PHE A 201 -8.72 2.48 0.70
CA PHE A 201 -9.26 3.28 1.81
C PHE A 201 -10.72 2.88 2.09
N PRO A 202 -11.07 2.70 3.36
CA PRO A 202 -10.19 2.45 4.49
C PRO A 202 -9.59 1.03 4.38
N SER A 203 -8.36 0.84 4.79
CA SER A 203 -7.87 -0.52 4.98
C SER A 203 -8.29 -1.00 6.37
N ILE A 204 -9.10 -2.01 6.42
CA ILE A 204 -9.62 -2.64 7.64
C ILE A 204 -8.98 -4.01 7.76
#